data_4177135fe6b6899f2a984d279ae1938e
#
_entry.id   4177135fe6b6899f2a984d279ae1938e
#
_cell.length_a   1.000
_cell.length_b   1.000
_cell.length_c   1.000
_cell.angle_alpha   90.00
_cell.angle_beta   90.00
_cell.angle_gamma   90.00
#
_symmetry.space_group_name_H-M   'P 1'
#
loop_
_entity.id
_entity.type
_entity.pdbx_description
1 polymer ?
#
loop_
_entity_poly.entity_id
_entity_poly.type
_entity_poly.pdbx_seq_one_letter_code
_entity_poly.pdbx_strand_id
1 'polypeptide(L)'
;DIYKDIGTRTGGDIYIGIVGPVRTGKSTFIKKFMEMLVIPNIENQYIKERTVDELPQSADGTAIMTTEPKFIPTEAAKIFLEDKTEMKIRLIDCVGFLIPGAFGATEEEKERLVHTPWFDYDIPFSQAAELGTRKVIEEHSTVGIVVTTDGSVTGIERAAYEEAEKKTIEELKKHQKPFVVVLNTKTPYTL
;
A
#
# COMPACT_ATOMS: atom_id res chain seq x y z
N ASP A 1 20.15 13.51 -10.61
CA ASP A 1 18.74 13.26 -10.84
C ASP A 1 18.30 12.13 -9.92
N ILE A 2 17.26 12.38 -9.13
CA ILE A 2 16.80 11.46 -8.07
C ILE A 2 16.34 10.10 -8.64
N TYR A 3 15.76 10.11 -9.84
CA TYR A 3 15.32 8.87 -10.53
C TYR A 3 16.51 8.01 -10.96
N LYS A 4 17.57 8.67 -11.40
CA LYS A 4 18.81 8.00 -11.79
C LYS A 4 19.53 7.40 -10.58
N ASP A 5 19.50 8.09 -9.44
CA ASP A 5 20.08 7.63 -8.18
C ASP A 5 19.31 6.42 -7.63
N ILE A 6 17.98 6.47 -7.62
CA ILE A 6 17.12 5.33 -7.21
C ILE A 6 17.36 4.13 -8.14
N GLY A 7 17.34 4.33 -9.45
CA GLY A 7 17.59 3.27 -10.43
C GLY A 7 18.96 2.61 -10.27
N THR A 8 19.98 3.40 -9.95
CA THR A 8 21.34 2.88 -9.71
C THR A 8 21.42 2.04 -8.43
N ARG A 9 20.76 2.48 -7.37
CA ARG A 9 20.75 1.79 -6.06
C ARG A 9 19.98 0.48 -6.07
N THR A 10 18.94 0.38 -6.90
CA THR A 10 18.01 -0.76 -6.93
C THR A 10 18.26 -1.71 -8.11
N GLY A 11 19.27 -1.45 -8.93
CA GLY A 11 19.47 -2.20 -10.18
C GLY A 11 18.36 -1.97 -11.22
N GLY A 12 17.64 -0.85 -11.11
CA GLY A 12 16.52 -0.49 -11.99
C GLY A 12 15.14 -0.94 -11.50
N ASP A 13 15.08 -1.69 -10.39
CA ASP A 13 13.81 -2.16 -9.81
C ASP A 13 13.34 -1.21 -8.70
N ILE A 14 12.08 -0.75 -8.78
CA ILE A 14 11.46 0.10 -7.77
C ILE A 14 10.24 -0.60 -7.19
N TYR A 15 10.29 -0.86 -5.90
CA TYR A 15 9.22 -1.47 -5.15
C TYR A 15 8.61 -0.42 -4.20
N ILE A 16 7.38 0.01 -4.52
CA ILE A 16 6.69 1.06 -3.77
C ILE A 16 5.73 0.43 -2.78
N GLY A 17 6.04 0.52 -1.50
CA GLY A 17 5.13 0.11 -0.43
C GLY A 17 4.05 1.16 -0.21
N ILE A 18 2.80 0.79 -0.42
CA ILE A 18 1.65 1.64 -0.13
C ILE A 18 1.16 1.30 1.27
N VAL A 19 1.51 2.13 2.21
CA VAL A 19 1.35 1.89 3.64
C VAL A 19 0.51 2.98 4.31
N GLY A 20 0.22 2.85 5.57
CA GLY A 20 -0.58 3.82 6.31
C GLY A 20 -1.66 3.15 7.14
N PRO A 21 -2.50 3.93 7.84
CA PRO A 21 -3.63 3.40 8.58
C PRO A 21 -4.59 2.62 7.68
N VAL A 22 -5.30 1.68 8.26
CA VAL A 22 -6.36 0.95 7.57
C VAL A 22 -7.46 1.93 7.08
N ARG A 23 -8.13 1.60 5.97
CA ARG A 23 -9.27 2.36 5.42
C ARG A 23 -8.95 3.81 5.01
N THR A 24 -7.75 4.06 4.55
CA THR A 24 -7.34 5.38 4.03
C THR A 24 -7.42 5.48 2.51
N GLY A 25 -7.82 4.41 1.82
CA GLY A 25 -7.92 4.38 0.36
C GLY A 25 -6.66 3.90 -0.36
N LYS A 26 -5.82 3.09 0.29
CA LYS A 26 -4.59 2.54 -0.30
C LYS A 26 -4.83 1.80 -1.61
N SER A 27 -5.76 0.86 -1.63
CA SER A 27 -6.06 0.07 -2.84
C SER A 27 -6.61 0.94 -3.97
N THR A 28 -7.43 1.94 -3.67
CA THR A 28 -7.91 2.92 -4.64
C THR A 28 -6.76 3.76 -5.20
N PHE A 29 -5.85 4.19 -4.34
CA PHE A 29 -4.65 4.91 -4.74
C PHE A 29 -3.78 4.06 -5.68
N ILE A 30 -3.54 2.79 -5.34
CA ILE A 30 -2.78 1.85 -6.17
C ILE A 30 -3.39 1.74 -7.56
N LYS A 31 -4.70 1.51 -7.63
CA LYS A 31 -5.42 1.41 -8.91
C LYS A 31 -5.21 2.66 -9.77
N LYS A 32 -5.42 3.83 -9.21
CA LYS A 32 -5.25 5.11 -9.92
C LYS A 32 -3.80 5.36 -10.33
N PHE A 33 -2.87 5.10 -9.44
CA PHE A 33 -1.43 5.23 -9.75
C PHE A 33 -1.03 4.33 -10.94
N MET A 34 -1.44 3.07 -10.91
CA MET A 34 -1.17 2.12 -11.99
C MET A 34 -1.83 2.53 -13.31
N GLU A 35 -3.10 2.91 -13.28
CA GLU A 35 -3.85 3.35 -14.46
C GLU A 35 -3.25 4.60 -15.13
N MET A 36 -2.77 5.55 -14.33
CA MET A 36 -2.30 6.83 -14.83
C MET A 36 -0.81 6.85 -15.19
N LEU A 37 0.02 6.13 -14.44
CA LEU A 37 1.49 6.29 -14.52
C LEU A 37 2.22 5.05 -14.99
N VAL A 38 1.70 3.86 -14.74
CA VAL A 38 2.41 2.61 -15.05
C VAL A 38 1.89 1.97 -16.34
N ILE A 39 0.60 1.66 -16.39
CA ILE A 39 -0.02 0.96 -17.52
C ILE A 39 0.18 1.66 -18.86
N PRO A 40 0.05 3.00 -18.97
CA PRO A 40 0.30 3.69 -20.23
C PRO A 40 1.72 3.53 -20.77
N ASN A 41 2.69 3.29 -19.89
CA ASN A 41 4.11 3.18 -20.21
C ASN A 41 4.60 1.72 -20.37
N ILE A 42 3.70 0.74 -20.33
CA ILE A 42 4.00 -0.67 -20.65
C ILE A 42 3.89 -0.85 -22.15
N GLU A 43 4.99 -1.20 -22.82
CA GLU A 43 5.00 -1.42 -24.27
C GLU A 43 4.41 -2.77 -24.69
N ASN A 44 4.66 -3.82 -23.90
CA ASN A 44 4.18 -5.16 -24.22
C ASN A 44 2.69 -5.29 -23.91
N GLN A 45 1.87 -5.50 -24.94
CA GLN A 45 0.42 -5.56 -24.83
C GLN A 45 -0.08 -6.68 -23.91
N TYR A 46 0.55 -7.85 -23.93
CA TYR A 46 0.19 -8.98 -23.08
C TYR A 46 0.45 -8.65 -21.59
N ILE A 47 1.62 -8.04 -21.28
CA ILE A 47 1.95 -7.62 -19.90
C ILE A 47 1.00 -6.51 -19.46
N LYS A 48 0.63 -5.61 -20.37
CA LYS A 48 -0.32 -4.52 -20.09
C LYS A 48 -1.70 -5.05 -19.69
N GLU A 49 -2.26 -5.98 -20.48
CA GLU A 49 -3.54 -6.61 -20.18
C GLU A 49 -3.51 -7.39 -18.86
N ARG A 50 -2.48 -8.19 -18.63
CA ARG A 50 -2.27 -8.91 -17.38
C ARG A 50 -2.17 -7.95 -16.19
N THR A 51 -1.46 -6.85 -16.32
CA THR A 51 -1.34 -5.84 -15.26
C THR A 51 -2.69 -5.22 -14.92
N VAL A 52 -3.53 -4.94 -15.92
CA VAL A 52 -4.90 -4.46 -15.71
C VAL A 52 -5.73 -5.47 -14.91
N ASP A 53 -5.62 -6.75 -15.22
CA ASP A 53 -6.35 -7.81 -14.52
C ASP A 53 -5.92 -7.97 -13.05
N GLU A 54 -4.68 -7.63 -12.74
CA GLU A 54 -4.13 -7.69 -11.38
C GLU A 54 -4.43 -6.44 -10.52
N LEU A 55 -5.08 -5.42 -11.07
CA LEU A 55 -5.43 -4.20 -10.31
C LEU A 55 -6.41 -4.52 -9.17
N PRO A 56 -6.30 -3.81 -8.03
CA PRO A 56 -7.26 -3.93 -6.96
C PRO A 56 -8.65 -3.56 -7.47
N GLN A 57 -9.63 -4.42 -7.19
CA GLN A 57 -11.02 -4.08 -7.44
C GLN A 57 -11.50 -3.13 -6.35
N SER A 58 -12.32 -2.14 -6.74
CA SER A 58 -12.96 -1.24 -5.79
C SER A 58 -13.91 -2.08 -4.94
N ALA A 59 -13.48 -2.37 -3.72
CA ALA A 59 -14.36 -3.02 -2.76
C ALA A 59 -15.24 -1.94 -2.14
N ASP A 60 -16.49 -1.87 -2.52
CA ASP A 60 -17.54 -1.20 -1.76
C ASP A 60 -17.80 -1.94 -0.43
N GLY A 61 -16.96 -2.92 -0.11
CA GLY A 61 -17.05 -3.75 1.07
C GLY A 61 -16.41 -3.09 2.29
N THR A 62 -17.13 -3.14 3.39
CA THR A 62 -16.69 -2.67 4.70
C THR A 62 -15.74 -3.65 5.41
N ALA A 63 -15.60 -4.89 4.91
CA ALA A 63 -14.81 -5.94 5.53
C ALA A 63 -13.40 -6.05 4.92
N ILE A 64 -12.40 -6.10 5.77
CA ILE A 64 -11.02 -6.41 5.40
C ILE A 64 -10.91 -7.93 5.28
N MET A 65 -10.59 -8.43 4.08
CA MET A 65 -10.66 -9.87 3.78
C MET A 65 -9.32 -10.59 3.93
N THR A 66 -8.19 -9.91 3.78
CA THR A 66 -6.84 -10.51 3.84
C THR A 66 -5.87 -9.65 4.61
N THR A 67 -4.88 -10.28 5.23
CA THR A 67 -3.79 -9.62 5.96
C THR A 67 -2.46 -9.72 5.23
N GLU A 68 -2.40 -10.51 4.17
CA GLU A 68 -1.19 -10.71 3.39
C GLU A 68 -0.92 -9.52 2.47
N PRO A 69 0.37 -9.12 2.32
CA PRO A 69 0.77 -8.15 1.31
C PRO A 69 0.40 -8.62 -0.10
N LYS A 70 -0.09 -7.71 -0.94
CA LYS A 70 -0.35 -7.94 -2.35
C LYS A 70 0.67 -7.21 -3.21
N PHE A 71 1.30 -7.93 -4.13
CA PHE A 71 2.22 -7.37 -5.12
C PHE A 71 1.48 -7.04 -6.42
N ILE A 72 1.54 -5.80 -6.89
CA ILE A 72 0.80 -5.31 -8.03
C ILE A 72 1.72 -4.57 -9.00
N PRO A 73 1.99 -5.12 -10.19
CA PRO A 73 1.68 -6.50 -10.58
C PRO A 73 2.54 -7.52 -9.84
N THR A 74 2.16 -8.80 -9.88
CA THR A 74 2.90 -9.90 -9.25
C THR A 74 4.36 -9.93 -9.70
N GLU A 75 4.61 -9.75 -11.00
CA GLU A 75 5.93 -9.50 -11.56
C GLU A 75 6.08 -8.01 -11.87
N ALA A 76 7.20 -7.40 -11.47
CA ALA A 76 7.44 -5.98 -11.70
C ALA A 76 7.27 -5.61 -13.18
N ALA A 77 6.49 -4.58 -13.44
CA ALA A 77 6.25 -4.09 -14.79
C ALA A 77 7.42 -3.23 -15.30
N LYS A 78 7.89 -3.56 -16.49
CA LYS A 78 8.90 -2.77 -17.19
C LYS A 78 8.24 -1.58 -17.86
N ILE A 79 8.68 -0.39 -17.52
CA ILE A 79 8.22 0.87 -18.11
C ILE A 79 9.40 1.69 -18.63
N PHE A 80 9.09 2.58 -19.58
CA PHE A 80 10.04 3.55 -20.10
C PHE A 80 9.56 4.95 -19.75
N LEU A 81 10.45 5.74 -19.16
CA LEU A 81 10.21 7.15 -18.89
C LEU A 81 10.46 7.99 -20.15
N GLU A 82 10.04 9.24 -20.15
CA GLU A 82 10.18 10.17 -21.30
C GLU A 82 11.63 10.31 -21.79
N ASP A 83 12.61 10.22 -20.89
CA ASP A 83 14.04 10.24 -21.21
C ASP A 83 14.59 8.88 -21.68
N LYS A 84 13.70 7.90 -21.95
CA LYS A 84 14.02 6.51 -22.30
C LYS A 84 14.72 5.70 -21.18
N THR A 85 14.72 6.19 -19.97
CA THR A 85 15.20 5.40 -18.83
C THR A 85 14.26 4.22 -18.62
N GLU A 86 14.82 3.01 -18.67
CA GLU A 86 14.11 1.78 -18.34
C GLU A 86 14.03 1.60 -16.82
N MET A 87 12.86 1.25 -16.34
CA MET A 87 12.68 0.93 -14.92
C MET A 87 11.64 -0.18 -14.76
N LYS A 88 11.81 -1.00 -13.74
CA LYS A 88 10.81 -1.98 -13.33
C LYS A 88 10.12 -1.50 -12.07
N ILE A 89 8.81 -1.49 -12.09
CA ILE A 89 7.99 -0.95 -11.00
C ILE A 89 7.00 -2.01 -10.51
N ARG A 90 6.85 -2.06 -9.20
CA ARG A 90 5.84 -2.86 -8.50
C ARG A 90 5.35 -2.09 -7.29
N LEU A 91 4.05 -2.04 -7.12
CA LEU A 91 3.42 -1.54 -5.91
C LEU A 91 3.10 -2.71 -4.98
N ILE A 92 3.11 -2.44 -3.68
CA ILE A 92 2.84 -3.44 -2.67
C ILE A 92 1.75 -2.90 -1.76
N ASP A 93 0.59 -3.54 -1.80
CA ASP A 93 -0.56 -3.23 -0.94
C ASP A 93 -0.48 -4.02 0.37
N CYS A 94 -0.94 -3.41 1.44
CA CYS A 94 -1.10 -4.06 2.73
C CYS A 94 -2.35 -3.53 3.44
N VAL A 95 -2.77 -4.22 4.50
CA VAL A 95 -3.91 -3.78 5.32
C VAL A 95 -3.64 -2.41 5.95
N GLY A 96 -2.45 -2.23 6.49
CA GLY A 96 -2.10 -1.09 7.32
C GLY A 96 -2.30 -1.37 8.81
N PHE A 97 -1.84 -0.44 9.65
CA PHE A 97 -2.10 -0.50 11.09
C PHE A 97 -3.57 -0.21 11.39
N LEU A 98 -4.13 -0.98 12.29
CA LEU A 98 -5.55 -0.83 12.66
C LEU A 98 -5.78 0.46 13.44
N ILE A 99 -7.00 0.96 13.31
CA ILE A 99 -7.50 2.14 14.02
C ILE A 99 -8.72 1.78 14.84
N PRO A 100 -9.06 2.54 15.90
CA PRO A 100 -10.31 2.37 16.62
C PRO A 100 -11.52 2.46 15.68
N GLY A 101 -12.48 1.57 15.83
CA GLY A 101 -13.69 1.54 15.01
C GLY A 101 -13.52 0.92 13.61
N ALA A 102 -12.37 0.32 13.29
CA ALA A 102 -12.21 -0.44 12.06
C ALA A 102 -13.04 -1.73 12.09
N PHE A 103 -13.92 -1.89 11.10
CA PHE A 103 -14.73 -3.10 10.96
C PHE A 103 -13.92 -4.26 10.34
N GLY A 104 -14.30 -5.51 10.68
CA GLY A 104 -13.71 -6.72 10.13
C GLY A 104 -12.54 -7.29 10.95
N ALA A 105 -12.10 -6.61 12.02
CA ALA A 105 -11.13 -7.15 12.97
C ALA A 105 -11.76 -8.09 14.00
N THR A 106 -13.08 -7.99 14.22
CA THR A 106 -13.81 -8.75 15.23
C THR A 106 -14.98 -9.50 14.61
N GLU A 107 -15.26 -10.68 15.11
CA GLU A 107 -16.47 -11.47 14.91
C GLU A 107 -17.13 -11.71 16.27
N GLU A 108 -18.43 -11.46 16.39
CA GLU A 108 -19.20 -11.66 17.63
C GLU A 108 -18.50 -11.11 18.90
N GLU A 109 -18.00 -9.86 18.82
CA GLU A 109 -17.26 -9.19 19.89
C GLU A 109 -15.88 -9.80 20.25
N LYS A 110 -15.45 -10.83 19.51
CA LYS A 110 -14.11 -11.42 19.66
C LYS A 110 -13.24 -11.05 18.46
N GLU A 111 -11.95 -10.88 18.72
CA GLU A 111 -11.00 -10.64 17.63
C GLU A 111 -10.93 -11.88 16.74
N ARG A 112 -11.07 -11.66 15.43
CA ARG A 112 -10.98 -12.70 14.41
C ARG A 112 -9.57 -13.30 14.38
N LEU A 113 -9.47 -14.63 14.39
CA LEU A 113 -8.23 -15.34 14.13
C LEU A 113 -8.06 -15.58 12.63
N VAL A 114 -6.84 -15.48 12.15
CA VAL A 114 -6.49 -15.67 10.74
C VAL A 114 -5.25 -16.53 10.58
N HIS A 115 -5.27 -17.36 9.54
CA HIS A 115 -4.07 -18.06 9.11
C HIS A 115 -3.16 -17.15 8.31
N THR A 116 -1.85 -17.27 8.50
CA THR A 116 -0.85 -16.50 7.76
C THR A 116 0.30 -17.40 7.32
N PRO A 117 1.03 -17.07 6.25
CA PRO A 117 2.18 -17.86 5.80
C PRO A 117 3.38 -17.82 6.75
N TRP A 118 3.31 -17.00 7.80
CA TRP A 118 4.44 -16.79 8.73
C TRP A 118 4.40 -17.68 9.97
N PHE A 119 3.24 -18.30 10.25
CA PHE A 119 3.05 -19.15 11.41
C PHE A 119 2.24 -20.40 11.04
N ASP A 120 2.53 -21.52 11.71
CA ASP A 120 1.79 -22.77 11.56
C ASP A 120 0.48 -22.81 12.39
N TYR A 121 0.14 -21.69 13.03
CA TYR A 121 -1.07 -21.53 13.85
C TYR A 121 -1.75 -20.18 13.55
N ASP A 122 -3.04 -20.13 13.84
CA ASP A 122 -3.82 -18.91 13.64
C ASP A 122 -3.46 -17.84 14.68
N ILE A 123 -3.38 -16.60 14.22
CA ILE A 123 -3.06 -15.44 15.05
C ILE A 123 -4.17 -14.40 14.97
N PRO A 124 -4.26 -13.47 15.96
CA PRO A 124 -5.22 -12.38 15.90
C PRO A 124 -5.04 -11.53 14.63
N PHE A 125 -6.18 -11.11 14.06
CA PHE A 125 -6.19 -10.29 12.84
C PHE A 125 -5.34 -9.02 12.98
N SER A 126 -5.41 -8.34 14.13
CA SER A 126 -4.60 -7.15 14.40
C SER A 126 -3.10 -7.44 14.31
N GLN A 127 -2.67 -8.55 14.89
CA GLN A 127 -1.27 -8.99 14.85
C GLN A 127 -0.83 -9.32 13.41
N ALA A 128 -1.69 -10.01 12.65
CA ALA A 128 -1.40 -10.35 11.26
C ALA A 128 -1.31 -9.10 10.37
N ALA A 129 -2.23 -8.15 10.54
CA ALA A 129 -2.22 -6.87 9.83
C ALA A 129 -0.97 -6.04 10.13
N GLU A 130 -0.60 -5.98 11.41
CA GLU A 130 0.61 -5.29 11.85
C GLU A 130 1.88 -5.94 11.29
N LEU A 131 2.00 -7.25 11.38
CA LEU A 131 3.14 -8.00 10.86
C LEU A 131 3.28 -7.85 9.33
N GLY A 132 2.18 -7.99 8.60
CA GLY A 132 2.16 -7.81 7.15
C GLY A 132 2.59 -6.40 6.74
N THR A 133 2.11 -5.38 7.44
CA THR A 133 2.50 -3.98 7.20
C THR A 133 3.99 -3.75 7.49
N ARG A 134 4.51 -4.28 8.59
CA ARG A 134 5.95 -4.21 8.91
C ARG A 134 6.81 -4.90 7.86
N LYS A 135 6.41 -6.07 7.38
CA LYS A 135 7.13 -6.79 6.32
C LYS A 135 7.15 -6.02 5.01
N VAL A 136 6.06 -5.35 4.64
CA VAL A 136 6.06 -4.46 3.46
C VAL A 136 7.09 -3.35 3.63
N ILE A 137 7.15 -2.72 4.78
CA ILE A 137 8.10 -1.62 5.04
C ILE A 137 9.54 -2.15 5.06
N GLU A 138 9.83 -3.18 5.82
CA GLU A 138 11.17 -3.68 6.08
C GLU A 138 11.76 -4.44 4.89
N GLU A 139 11.03 -5.44 4.40
CA GLU A 139 11.56 -6.45 3.49
C GLU A 139 11.27 -6.17 2.01
N HIS A 140 10.12 -5.57 1.70
CA HIS A 140 9.61 -5.53 0.32
C HIS A 140 9.70 -4.17 -0.36
N SER A 141 9.77 -3.07 0.40
CA SER A 141 9.73 -1.73 -0.16
C SER A 141 11.11 -1.13 -0.37
N THR A 142 11.32 -0.49 -1.52
CA THR A 142 12.46 0.39 -1.78
C THR A 142 12.15 1.80 -1.25
N VAL A 143 10.92 2.24 -1.50
CA VAL A 143 10.36 3.54 -1.06
C VAL A 143 8.95 3.33 -0.53
N GLY A 144 8.47 4.23 0.31
CA GLY A 144 7.12 4.20 0.86
C GLY A 144 6.24 5.35 0.37
N ILE A 145 4.97 5.07 0.16
CA ILE A 145 3.93 6.10 0.07
C ILE A 145 2.97 5.86 1.23
N VAL A 146 2.94 6.80 2.16
CA VAL A 146 2.01 6.76 3.29
C VAL A 146 0.70 7.39 2.86
N VAL A 147 -0.35 6.59 2.75
CA VAL A 147 -1.70 7.11 2.47
C VAL A 147 -2.43 7.28 3.79
N THR A 148 -2.80 8.51 4.09
CA THR A 148 -3.61 8.86 5.26
C THR A 148 -4.84 9.67 4.85
N THR A 149 -5.68 10.06 5.79
CA THR A 149 -6.91 10.80 5.52
C THR A 149 -7.25 11.77 6.65
N ASP A 150 -7.97 12.83 6.31
CA ASP A 150 -8.59 13.74 7.27
C ASP A 150 -9.89 13.19 7.87
N GLY A 151 -10.31 11.99 7.43
CA GLY A 151 -11.57 11.35 7.86
C GLY A 151 -12.77 11.70 6.98
N SER A 152 -12.69 12.70 6.12
CA SER A 152 -13.82 13.14 5.29
C SER A 152 -14.32 12.07 4.32
N VAL A 153 -13.44 11.16 3.89
CA VAL A 153 -13.75 10.10 2.92
C VAL A 153 -14.50 8.94 3.59
N THR A 154 -14.14 8.62 4.84
CA THR A 154 -14.66 7.43 5.56
C THR A 154 -15.73 7.76 6.58
N GLY A 155 -15.82 9.01 7.02
CA GLY A 155 -16.68 9.41 8.13
C GLY A 155 -16.13 9.02 9.52
N ILE A 156 -14.89 8.53 9.60
CA ILE A 156 -14.18 8.27 10.85
C ILE A 156 -13.37 9.52 11.19
N GLU A 157 -13.41 9.95 12.43
CA GLU A 157 -12.72 11.17 12.87
C GLU A 157 -11.20 11.08 12.66
N ARG A 158 -10.58 12.20 12.30
CA ARG A 158 -9.13 12.34 12.07
C ARG A 158 -8.31 11.77 13.24
N ALA A 159 -8.70 12.04 14.46
CA ALA A 159 -8.01 11.59 15.67
C ALA A 159 -7.83 10.06 15.73
N ALA A 160 -8.75 9.28 15.15
CA ALA A 160 -8.64 7.82 15.11
C ALA A 160 -7.46 7.31 14.25
N TYR A 161 -7.00 8.11 13.29
CA TYR A 161 -5.91 7.74 12.39
C TYR A 161 -4.52 8.11 12.89
N GLU A 162 -4.41 9.06 13.82
CA GLU A 162 -3.13 9.70 14.19
C GLU A 162 -2.09 8.72 14.73
N GLU A 163 -2.49 7.79 15.60
CA GLU A 163 -1.58 6.81 16.18
C GLU A 163 -1.03 5.84 15.13
N ALA A 164 -1.92 5.29 14.29
CA ALA A 164 -1.54 4.37 13.22
C ALA A 164 -0.66 5.05 12.15
N GLU A 165 -0.95 6.32 11.83
CA GLU A 165 -0.13 7.14 10.93
C GLU A 165 1.27 7.35 11.50
N LYS A 166 1.36 7.77 12.77
CA LYS A 166 2.63 7.95 13.47
C LYS A 166 3.44 6.67 13.49
N LYS A 167 2.82 5.54 13.83
CA LYS A 167 3.46 4.22 13.84
C LYS A 167 4.00 3.84 12.47
N THR A 168 3.26 4.10 11.39
CA THR A 168 3.71 3.86 10.01
C THR A 168 4.97 4.67 9.68
N ILE A 169 4.96 5.96 10.01
CA ILE A 169 6.09 6.87 9.75
C ILE A 169 7.32 6.48 10.58
N GLU A 170 7.13 6.10 11.83
CA GLU A 170 8.21 5.63 12.70
C GLU A 170 8.88 4.37 12.17
N GLU A 171 8.09 3.39 11.68
CA GLU A 171 8.65 2.17 11.08
C GLU A 171 9.44 2.48 9.79
N LEU A 172 8.95 3.37 8.91
CA LEU A 172 9.69 3.80 7.73
C LEU A 172 11.01 4.48 8.07
N LYS A 173 11.00 5.37 9.07
CA LYS A 173 12.21 6.04 9.56
C LYS A 173 13.20 5.06 10.19
N LYS A 174 12.73 4.13 11.00
CA LYS A 174 13.55 3.09 11.65
C LYS A 174 14.32 2.25 10.62
N HIS A 175 13.66 1.91 9.51
CA HIS A 175 14.26 1.14 8.42
C HIS A 175 14.92 2.03 7.34
N GLN A 176 15.04 3.33 7.60
CA GLN A 176 15.68 4.30 6.69
C GLN A 176 15.09 4.28 5.27
N LYS A 177 13.80 4.00 5.15
CA LYS A 177 13.09 4.01 3.87
C LYS A 177 12.67 5.44 3.51
N PRO A 178 13.03 5.94 2.32
CA PRO A 178 12.47 7.19 1.82
C PRO A 178 10.95 7.06 1.66
N PHE A 179 10.21 8.10 1.97
CA PHE A 179 8.76 8.09 1.83
C PHE A 179 8.19 9.48 1.56
N VAL A 180 6.98 9.49 1.01
CA VAL A 180 6.11 10.65 0.92
C VAL A 180 4.78 10.36 1.62
N VAL A 181 4.10 11.41 2.06
CA VAL A 181 2.77 11.28 2.68
C VAL A 181 1.73 11.88 1.74
N VAL A 182 0.68 11.11 1.47
CA VAL A 182 -0.46 11.49 0.65
C VAL A 182 -1.71 11.58 1.53
N LEU A 183 -2.33 12.75 1.57
CA LEU A 183 -3.58 12.98 2.29
C LEU A 183 -4.78 12.75 1.36
N ASN A 184 -5.58 11.72 1.66
CA ASN A 184 -6.84 11.49 0.97
C ASN A 184 -7.95 12.30 1.63
N THR A 185 -8.54 13.23 0.89
CA THR A 185 -9.55 14.18 1.37
C THR A 185 -10.58 14.49 0.29
N LYS A 186 -11.81 14.83 0.69
CA LYS A 186 -12.85 15.32 -0.25
C LYS A 186 -12.60 16.74 -0.74
N THR A 187 -11.78 17.50 -0.02
CA THR A 187 -11.54 18.92 -0.28
C THR A 187 -10.06 19.24 -0.48
N PRO A 188 -9.40 18.70 -1.53
CA PRO A 188 -7.95 18.76 -1.68
C PRO A 188 -7.39 20.19 -1.94
N TYR A 189 -8.26 21.15 -2.22
CA TYR A 189 -7.88 22.54 -2.53
C TYR A 189 -8.29 23.54 -1.44
N THR A 190 -8.82 23.09 -0.33
CA THR A 190 -9.10 23.93 0.84
C THR A 190 -7.99 23.76 1.87
N LEU A 191 -7.41 24.88 2.28
CA LEU A 191 -6.50 24.96 3.42
C LEU A 191 -7.30 25.00 4.72
#